data_a65d43e112b530f13899a726ab8479b8
#
_entry.id   a65d43e112b530f13899a726ab8479b8
#
_cell.length_a   1.000
_cell.length_b   1.000
_cell.length_c   1.000
_cell.angle_alpha   90.00
_cell.angle_beta   90.00
_cell.angle_gamma   90.00
#
_symmetry.space_group_name_H-M   'P 1'
#
loop_
_entity.id
_entity.type
_entity.pdbx_description
1 polymer ?
#
loop_
_entity_poly.entity_id
_entity_poly.type
_entity_poly.pdbx_seq_one_letter_code
_entity_poly.pdbx_strand_id
1 'polypeptide(L)'
;MERKEPGPSGPIPLRERIHHFTWAWFTLTMSTGGIALLLAVTPHRFHGLTTIGTVIFILDVVIFFILTSLILTRFYLFPGTFTQSIYHQTESLFIPTFFLTISTLLSGIQLYGVPSTGPWLITTLRILFWMYVAITFSTAVLQYHLLFTGKPLTLQSMTPAWILPVFPVMLSGTVAAVISPSQPPHFAIPIIVAGTTFQGLGILVSLSMYSNYIGRLMTSGLPSPNMRPGMFISVGPPSFTGLAFIGMANAAIKVFPQTFVVGAIDVPTAQVLKIVAVFTAIVLWTLSLFFFCISLLATLCGLRQIRFHLTWWSFVFPNTGFIIAMIDIGTAIGSQAILWVGSVATVVQVMMWLFVFVAHAQAVLKRQILWPGKDEDHDS
;
A
#
# COMPACT_ATOMS: atom_id res chain seq x y z
N MET A 1 -1.21 27.65 -24.15
CA MET A 1 -2.61 27.22 -23.95
C MET A 1 -3.00 26.40 -25.16
N GLU A 2 -2.68 25.11 -25.16
CA GLU A 2 -3.20 24.18 -26.19
C GLU A 2 -4.68 23.92 -25.88
N ARG A 3 -5.53 24.16 -26.82
CA ARG A 3 -6.96 23.80 -26.76
C ARG A 3 -7.02 22.26 -26.76
N LYS A 4 -7.32 21.63 -25.60
CA LYS A 4 -7.75 20.24 -25.57
C LYS A 4 -8.93 20.10 -26.52
N GLU A 5 -8.78 19.33 -27.58
CA GLU A 5 -9.91 19.00 -28.48
C GLU A 5 -11.00 18.30 -27.65
N PRO A 6 -12.27 18.63 -27.85
CA PRO A 6 -13.35 17.94 -27.18
C PRO A 6 -13.33 16.46 -27.62
N GLY A 7 -13.09 15.57 -26.67
CA GLY A 7 -13.08 14.13 -26.92
C GLY A 7 -14.38 13.66 -27.57
N PRO A 8 -14.38 12.52 -28.28
CA PRO A 8 -15.52 12.05 -29.04
C PRO A 8 -16.78 11.95 -28.20
N SER A 9 -17.86 12.53 -28.69
CA SER A 9 -19.17 12.62 -28.00
C SER A 9 -20.01 11.34 -28.10
N GLY A 10 -19.52 10.29 -28.82
CA GLY A 10 -20.22 9.03 -29.08
C GLY A 10 -19.76 7.86 -28.22
N PRO A 11 -20.43 6.69 -28.27
CA PRO A 11 -19.97 5.47 -27.61
C PRO A 11 -18.65 5.01 -28.23
N ILE A 12 -17.61 4.89 -27.42
CA ILE A 12 -16.29 4.38 -27.81
C ILE A 12 -16.29 2.86 -27.70
N PRO A 13 -15.72 2.13 -28.67
CA PRO A 13 -15.60 0.67 -28.60
C PRO A 13 -14.78 0.23 -27.40
N LEU A 14 -15.11 -0.92 -26.80
CA LEU A 14 -14.43 -1.46 -25.62
C LEU A 14 -12.90 -1.56 -25.83
N ARG A 15 -12.46 -1.86 -27.04
CA ARG A 15 -11.03 -1.91 -27.40
C ARG A 15 -10.32 -0.60 -27.12
N GLU A 16 -10.91 0.53 -27.47
CA GLU A 16 -10.34 1.86 -27.24
C GLU A 16 -10.35 2.22 -25.76
N ARG A 17 -11.40 1.84 -25.01
CA ARG A 17 -11.43 2.00 -23.55
C ARG A 17 -10.32 1.21 -22.85
N ILE A 18 -9.99 0.00 -23.31
CA ILE A 18 -8.88 -0.80 -22.77
C ILE A 18 -7.52 -0.10 -22.99
N HIS A 19 -7.37 0.69 -24.07
CA HIS A 19 -6.14 1.48 -24.29
C HIS A 19 -5.83 2.43 -23.15
N HIS A 20 -6.87 3.00 -22.52
CA HIS A 20 -6.76 3.94 -21.40
C HIS A 20 -6.68 3.27 -20.02
N PHE A 21 -6.56 1.94 -19.96
CA PHE A 21 -6.41 1.22 -18.71
C PHE A 21 -4.95 1.27 -18.22
N THR A 22 -4.69 1.87 -17.03
CA THR A 22 -3.34 2.12 -16.51
C THR A 22 -3.01 1.30 -15.27
N TRP A 23 -1.74 1.29 -14.85
CA TRP A 23 -1.31 0.68 -13.60
C TRP A 23 -1.98 1.27 -12.35
N ALA A 24 -2.45 2.50 -12.41
CA ALA A 24 -3.14 3.15 -11.29
C ALA A 24 -4.43 2.43 -10.86
N TRP A 25 -5.01 1.59 -11.71
CA TRP A 25 -6.19 0.77 -11.39
C TRP A 25 -5.93 -0.25 -10.28
N PHE A 26 -4.68 -0.70 -10.10
CA PHE A 26 -4.32 -1.61 -9.01
C PHE A 26 -4.41 -0.95 -7.63
N THR A 27 -4.59 0.37 -7.55
CA THR A 27 -4.91 1.05 -6.29
C THR A 27 -6.23 0.58 -5.68
N LEU A 28 -7.19 0.14 -6.51
CA LEU A 28 -8.45 -0.47 -6.08
C LEU A 28 -8.21 -1.77 -5.31
N THR A 29 -7.43 -2.70 -5.88
CA THR A 29 -7.17 -4.00 -5.26
C THR A 29 -6.26 -3.86 -4.05
N MET A 30 -5.14 -3.12 -4.11
CA MET A 30 -4.32 -2.94 -2.91
C MET A 30 -5.12 -2.36 -1.74
N SER A 31 -6.11 -1.50 -2.02
CA SER A 31 -6.99 -0.91 -1.00
C SER A 31 -8.02 -1.91 -0.48
N THR A 32 -8.62 -2.70 -1.36
CA THR A 32 -9.60 -3.73 -0.99
C THR A 32 -8.94 -4.83 -0.14
N GLY A 33 -7.74 -5.29 -0.55
CA GLY A 33 -6.92 -6.20 0.24
C GLY A 33 -6.53 -5.60 1.59
N GLY A 34 -6.16 -4.30 1.63
CA GLY A 34 -5.89 -3.58 2.87
C GLY A 34 -7.08 -3.60 3.85
N ILE A 35 -8.32 -3.41 3.36
CA ILE A 35 -9.53 -3.53 4.19
C ILE A 35 -9.69 -4.96 4.73
N ALA A 36 -9.46 -5.99 3.91
CA ALA A 36 -9.52 -7.37 4.38
C ALA A 36 -8.53 -7.61 5.53
N LEU A 37 -7.28 -7.11 5.41
CA LEU A 37 -6.27 -7.20 6.48
C LEU A 37 -6.69 -6.44 7.74
N LEU A 38 -7.25 -5.24 7.60
CA LEU A 38 -7.72 -4.44 8.73
C LEU A 38 -8.83 -5.16 9.51
N LEU A 39 -9.80 -5.78 8.81
CA LEU A 39 -10.86 -6.56 9.43
C LEU A 39 -10.34 -7.81 10.17
N ALA A 40 -9.24 -8.40 9.70
CA ALA A 40 -8.61 -9.53 10.36
C ALA A 40 -8.03 -9.18 11.74
N VAL A 41 -7.54 -7.93 11.92
CA VAL A 41 -6.87 -7.48 13.16
C VAL A 41 -7.71 -6.57 14.03
N THR A 42 -8.94 -6.25 13.65
CA THR A 42 -9.87 -5.42 14.44
C THR A 42 -10.08 -6.02 15.83
N PRO A 43 -9.88 -5.25 16.94
CA PRO A 43 -9.83 -5.82 18.30
C PRO A 43 -11.22 -6.21 18.84
N HIS A 44 -12.23 -5.37 18.65
CA HIS A 44 -13.58 -5.63 19.15
C HIS A 44 -14.41 -6.34 18.05
N ARG A 45 -14.32 -7.68 18.07
CA ARG A 45 -14.90 -8.54 17.02
C ARG A 45 -16.30 -8.96 17.38
N PHE A 46 -17.21 -8.92 16.43
CA PHE A 46 -18.54 -9.54 16.52
C PHE A 46 -18.57 -10.83 15.72
N HIS A 47 -19.57 -11.67 16.02
CA HIS A 47 -19.77 -12.92 15.27
C HIS A 47 -20.04 -12.62 13.79
N GLY A 48 -19.25 -13.24 12.89
CA GLY A 48 -19.36 -13.02 11.43
C GLY A 48 -18.32 -12.04 10.85
N LEU A 49 -17.56 -11.26 11.66
CA LEU A 49 -16.56 -10.34 11.14
C LEU A 49 -15.47 -11.05 10.30
N THR A 50 -15.07 -12.25 10.71
CA THR A 50 -14.13 -13.08 9.93
C THR A 50 -14.71 -13.45 8.56
N THR A 51 -16.00 -13.81 8.52
CA THR A 51 -16.69 -14.13 7.25
C THR A 51 -16.72 -12.91 6.33
N ILE A 52 -17.04 -11.72 6.86
CA ILE A 52 -17.02 -10.48 6.09
C ILE A 52 -15.61 -10.22 5.54
N GLY A 53 -14.57 -10.35 6.37
CA GLY A 53 -13.19 -10.19 5.93
C GLY A 53 -12.79 -11.19 4.83
N THR A 54 -13.22 -12.45 4.96
CA THR A 54 -13.01 -13.49 3.94
C THR A 54 -13.72 -13.15 2.63
N VAL A 55 -14.95 -12.67 2.67
CA VAL A 55 -15.70 -12.26 1.47
C VAL A 55 -14.98 -11.09 0.77
N ILE A 56 -14.54 -10.09 1.52
CA ILE A 56 -13.78 -8.95 0.96
C ILE A 56 -12.45 -9.42 0.39
N PHE A 57 -11.76 -10.35 1.04
CA PHE A 57 -10.53 -10.94 0.52
C PHE A 57 -10.76 -11.69 -0.81
N ILE A 58 -11.81 -12.52 -0.89
CA ILE A 58 -12.17 -13.23 -2.14
C ILE A 58 -12.53 -12.23 -3.23
N LEU A 59 -13.29 -11.17 -2.91
CA LEU A 59 -13.59 -10.09 -3.83
C LEU A 59 -12.32 -9.44 -4.37
N ASP A 60 -11.34 -9.18 -3.51
CA ASP A 60 -10.05 -8.62 -3.90
C ASP A 60 -9.29 -9.52 -4.87
N VAL A 61 -9.23 -10.83 -4.59
CA VAL A 61 -8.63 -11.84 -5.49
C VAL A 61 -9.29 -11.80 -6.87
N VAL A 62 -10.63 -11.78 -6.93
CA VAL A 62 -11.38 -11.73 -8.20
C VAL A 62 -11.07 -10.44 -8.97
N ILE A 63 -11.13 -9.29 -8.30
CA ILE A 63 -10.83 -8.00 -8.92
C ILE A 63 -9.38 -7.98 -9.42
N PHE A 64 -8.42 -8.48 -8.65
CA PHE A 64 -7.03 -8.55 -9.07
C PHE A 64 -6.84 -9.34 -10.37
N PHE A 65 -7.48 -10.51 -10.50
CA PHE A 65 -7.41 -11.29 -11.74
C PHE A 65 -8.07 -10.57 -12.92
N ILE A 66 -9.19 -9.89 -12.69
CA ILE A 66 -9.85 -9.08 -13.74
C ILE A 66 -8.92 -7.95 -14.20
N LEU A 67 -8.36 -7.15 -13.27
CA LEU A 67 -7.49 -6.02 -13.62
C LEU A 67 -6.19 -6.51 -14.29
N THR A 68 -5.62 -7.61 -13.82
CA THR A 68 -4.45 -8.24 -14.44
C THR A 68 -4.75 -8.68 -15.87
N SER A 69 -5.92 -9.28 -16.11
CA SER A 69 -6.35 -9.66 -17.45
C SER A 69 -6.53 -8.44 -18.35
N LEU A 70 -7.10 -7.35 -17.84
CA LEU A 70 -7.29 -6.11 -18.60
C LEU A 70 -5.97 -5.44 -18.97
N ILE A 71 -5.00 -5.33 -18.05
CA ILE A 71 -3.69 -4.73 -18.36
C ILE A 71 -2.90 -5.58 -19.38
N LEU A 72 -2.95 -6.90 -19.26
CA LEU A 72 -2.33 -7.81 -20.21
C LEU A 72 -3.00 -7.72 -21.59
N THR A 73 -4.32 -7.58 -21.61
CA THR A 73 -5.09 -7.37 -22.85
C THR A 73 -4.71 -6.04 -23.52
N ARG A 74 -4.52 -4.96 -22.72
CA ARG A 74 -3.99 -3.68 -23.25
C ARG A 74 -2.66 -3.88 -23.95
N PHE A 75 -1.71 -4.56 -23.31
CA PHE A 75 -0.37 -4.77 -23.89
C PHE A 75 -0.39 -5.66 -25.12
N TYR A 76 -1.30 -6.64 -25.17
CA TYR A 76 -1.47 -7.50 -26.33
C TYR A 76 -2.12 -6.76 -27.53
N LEU A 77 -3.18 -5.99 -27.27
CA LEU A 77 -3.92 -5.28 -28.32
C LEU A 77 -3.19 -4.05 -28.87
N PHE A 78 -2.32 -3.44 -28.05
CA PHE A 78 -1.58 -2.22 -28.37
C PHE A 78 -0.08 -2.41 -28.13
N PRO A 79 0.64 -3.05 -29.08
CA PRO A 79 2.09 -3.27 -28.95
C PRO A 79 2.84 -1.96 -28.73
N GLY A 80 3.78 -1.97 -27.77
CA GLY A 80 4.55 -0.79 -27.36
C GLY A 80 4.00 -0.05 -26.14
N THR A 81 2.72 -0.21 -25.76
CA THR A 81 2.14 0.46 -24.59
C THR A 81 2.80 -0.01 -23.28
N PHE A 82 3.28 -1.25 -23.20
CA PHE A 82 4.06 -1.72 -22.05
C PHE A 82 5.35 -0.91 -21.88
N THR A 83 6.12 -0.76 -22.94
CA THR A 83 7.36 0.05 -22.89
C THR A 83 7.05 1.50 -22.60
N GLN A 84 6.02 2.07 -23.23
CA GLN A 84 5.58 3.44 -22.95
C GLN A 84 5.22 3.62 -21.47
N SER A 85 4.45 2.69 -20.87
CA SER A 85 4.06 2.80 -19.45
C SER A 85 5.24 2.77 -18.48
N ILE A 86 6.35 2.09 -18.84
CA ILE A 86 7.57 2.05 -18.03
C ILE A 86 8.33 3.40 -18.08
N TYR A 87 8.36 4.04 -19.25
CA TYR A 87 9.09 5.31 -19.44
C TYR A 87 8.22 6.56 -19.19
N HIS A 88 6.91 6.41 -19.07
CA HIS A 88 6.01 7.53 -18.80
C HIS A 88 6.18 8.02 -17.35
N GLN A 89 6.38 9.33 -17.17
CA GLN A 89 6.76 9.91 -15.87
C GLN A 89 5.72 9.66 -14.76
N THR A 90 4.43 9.73 -15.09
CA THR A 90 3.34 9.57 -14.11
C THR A 90 2.88 8.12 -14.02
N GLU A 91 2.61 7.45 -15.16
CA GLU A 91 2.09 6.08 -15.17
C GLU A 91 3.07 5.09 -14.55
N SER A 92 4.39 5.26 -14.79
CA SER A 92 5.41 4.38 -14.22
C SER A 92 5.44 4.38 -12.70
N LEU A 93 5.12 5.51 -12.06
CA LEU A 93 5.05 5.60 -10.59
C LEU A 93 3.96 4.71 -9.99
N PHE A 94 2.97 4.28 -10.79
CA PHE A 94 1.90 3.39 -10.34
C PHE A 94 2.16 1.90 -10.61
N ILE A 95 3.21 1.51 -11.35
CA ILE A 95 3.61 0.10 -11.52
C ILE A 95 3.74 -0.61 -10.16
N PRO A 96 4.31 0.01 -9.12
CA PRO A 96 4.40 -0.58 -7.79
C PRO A 96 3.06 -0.99 -7.16
N THR A 97 1.93 -0.38 -7.55
CA THR A 97 0.61 -0.72 -6.97
C THR A 97 0.18 -2.15 -7.28
N PHE A 98 0.63 -2.71 -8.40
CA PHE A 98 0.50 -4.14 -8.70
C PHE A 98 1.18 -5.02 -7.64
N PHE A 99 2.41 -4.68 -7.29
CA PHE A 99 3.17 -5.43 -6.27
C PHE A 99 2.64 -5.18 -4.85
N LEU A 100 2.12 -3.98 -4.57
CA LEU A 100 1.44 -3.69 -3.30
C LEU A 100 0.20 -4.58 -3.14
N THR A 101 -0.55 -4.83 -4.22
CA THR A 101 -1.65 -5.79 -4.21
C THR A 101 -1.15 -7.20 -3.92
N ILE A 102 -0.04 -7.64 -4.52
CA ILE A 102 0.52 -8.96 -4.23
C ILE A 102 0.87 -9.09 -2.75
N SER A 103 1.40 -8.06 -2.09
CA SER A 103 1.68 -8.11 -0.65
C SER A 103 0.42 -8.28 0.20
N THR A 104 -0.68 -7.60 -0.16
CA THR A 104 -1.97 -7.78 0.55
C THR A 104 -2.57 -9.15 0.29
N LEU A 105 -2.44 -9.69 -0.93
CA LEU A 105 -2.86 -11.04 -1.26
C LEU A 105 -2.07 -12.11 -0.48
N LEU A 106 -0.74 -12.01 -0.41
CA LEU A 106 0.09 -12.93 0.38
C LEU A 106 -0.28 -12.90 1.86
N SER A 107 -0.47 -11.71 2.41
CA SER A 107 -0.91 -11.53 3.80
C SER A 107 -2.34 -12.05 4.02
N GLY A 108 -3.24 -11.81 3.08
CA GLY A 108 -4.62 -12.32 3.13
C GLY A 108 -4.68 -13.85 3.04
N ILE A 109 -3.88 -14.48 2.17
CA ILE A 109 -3.75 -15.94 2.09
C ILE A 109 -3.28 -16.51 3.44
N GLN A 110 -2.32 -15.86 4.10
CA GLN A 110 -1.86 -16.28 5.43
C GLN A 110 -2.98 -16.18 6.47
N LEU A 111 -3.75 -15.09 6.48
CA LEU A 111 -4.73 -14.82 7.53
C LEU A 111 -6.05 -15.60 7.33
N TYR A 112 -6.49 -15.78 6.11
CA TYR A 112 -7.77 -16.38 5.78
C TYR A 112 -7.64 -17.80 5.19
N GLY A 113 -6.55 -18.09 4.48
CA GLY A 113 -6.33 -19.38 3.81
C GLY A 113 -5.65 -20.41 4.72
N VAL A 114 -4.52 -20.05 5.34
CA VAL A 114 -3.73 -21.00 6.15
C VAL A 114 -4.52 -21.68 7.28
N PRO A 115 -5.43 -20.99 8.02
CA PRO A 115 -6.22 -21.65 9.07
C PRO A 115 -7.11 -22.81 8.58
N SER A 116 -7.46 -22.82 7.29
CA SER A 116 -8.35 -23.81 6.68
C SER A 116 -7.67 -24.79 5.73
N THR A 117 -6.32 -24.74 5.64
CA THR A 117 -5.54 -25.54 4.69
C THR A 117 -4.41 -26.31 5.36
N GLY A 118 -3.77 -27.20 4.61
CA GLY A 118 -2.66 -28.02 5.12
C GLY A 118 -1.30 -27.30 5.10
N PRO A 119 -0.25 -27.94 5.64
CA PRO A 119 1.11 -27.36 5.75
C PRO A 119 1.75 -26.94 4.42
N TRP A 120 1.26 -27.45 3.30
CA TRP A 120 1.76 -27.11 1.97
C TRP A 120 1.67 -25.61 1.68
N LEU A 121 0.58 -24.95 2.15
CA LEU A 121 0.38 -23.52 1.91
C LEU A 121 1.40 -22.66 2.67
N ILE A 122 1.79 -23.09 3.87
CA ILE A 122 2.87 -22.44 4.66
C ILE A 122 4.19 -22.47 3.89
N THR A 123 4.52 -23.61 3.27
CA THR A 123 5.71 -23.75 2.42
C THR A 123 5.61 -22.91 1.16
N THR A 124 4.44 -22.88 0.53
CA THR A 124 4.18 -22.05 -0.66
C THR A 124 4.36 -20.57 -0.34
N LEU A 125 3.79 -20.07 0.76
CA LEU A 125 3.94 -18.68 1.18
C LEU A 125 5.40 -18.29 1.45
N ARG A 126 6.20 -19.21 1.99
CA ARG A 126 7.64 -19.00 2.16
C ARG A 126 8.36 -18.80 0.83
N ILE A 127 8.07 -19.63 -0.18
CA ILE A 127 8.65 -19.52 -1.51
C ILE A 127 8.22 -18.21 -2.16
N LEU A 128 6.92 -17.90 -2.12
CA LEU A 128 6.36 -16.67 -2.68
C LEU A 128 6.92 -15.43 -1.99
N PHE A 129 7.20 -15.47 -0.69
CA PHE A 129 7.87 -14.37 0.03
C PHE A 129 9.24 -14.05 -0.56
N TRP A 130 10.10 -15.06 -0.77
CA TRP A 130 11.43 -14.82 -1.33
C TRP A 130 11.37 -14.34 -2.79
N MET A 131 10.45 -14.88 -3.58
CA MET A 131 10.19 -14.37 -4.93
C MET A 131 9.73 -12.90 -4.90
N TYR A 132 8.79 -12.58 -4.00
CA TYR A 132 8.29 -11.22 -3.82
C TYR A 132 9.41 -10.24 -3.48
N VAL A 133 10.25 -10.59 -2.50
CA VAL A 133 11.42 -9.77 -2.10
C VAL A 133 12.35 -9.53 -3.28
N ALA A 134 12.74 -10.59 -3.99
CA ALA A 134 13.67 -10.49 -5.12
C ALA A 134 13.11 -9.61 -6.26
N ILE A 135 11.85 -9.84 -6.63
CA ILE A 135 11.19 -9.11 -7.72
C ILE A 135 10.99 -7.65 -7.36
N THR A 136 10.48 -7.36 -6.16
CA THR A 136 10.17 -5.98 -5.75
C THR A 136 11.43 -5.15 -5.53
N PHE A 137 12.50 -5.73 -4.99
CA PHE A 137 13.79 -5.06 -4.87
C PHE A 137 14.36 -4.72 -6.25
N SER A 138 14.38 -5.70 -7.17
CA SER A 138 14.86 -5.48 -8.54
C SER A 138 14.03 -4.42 -9.26
N THR A 139 12.70 -4.48 -9.12
CA THR A 139 11.79 -3.49 -9.73
C THR A 139 12.05 -2.10 -9.16
N ALA A 140 12.24 -1.94 -7.86
CA ALA A 140 12.51 -0.65 -7.22
C ALA A 140 13.82 -0.02 -7.75
N VAL A 141 14.89 -0.83 -7.82
CA VAL A 141 16.20 -0.37 -8.34
C VAL A 141 16.09 0.03 -9.80
N LEU A 142 15.49 -0.81 -10.64
CA LEU A 142 15.32 -0.52 -12.07
C LEU A 142 14.45 0.71 -12.29
N GLN A 143 13.36 0.85 -11.57
CA GLN A 143 12.44 1.97 -11.73
C GLN A 143 13.07 3.30 -11.31
N TYR A 144 13.78 3.36 -10.17
CA TYR A 144 14.53 4.58 -9.83
C TYR A 144 15.65 4.86 -10.82
N HIS A 145 16.36 3.83 -11.31
CA HIS A 145 17.37 4.03 -12.36
C HIS A 145 16.75 4.68 -13.61
N LEU A 146 15.60 4.19 -14.07
CA LEU A 146 14.89 4.76 -15.23
C LEU A 146 14.41 6.19 -14.97
N LEU A 147 13.88 6.47 -13.76
CA LEU A 147 13.49 7.83 -13.38
C LEU A 147 14.68 8.80 -13.34
N PHE A 148 15.86 8.34 -12.90
CA PHE A 148 17.07 9.18 -12.83
C PHE A 148 17.73 9.40 -14.19
N THR A 149 17.60 8.46 -15.12
CA THR A 149 18.17 8.56 -16.49
C THR A 149 17.21 9.17 -17.50
N GLY A 150 15.92 9.25 -17.15
CA GLY A 150 14.87 9.84 -17.99
C GLY A 150 14.87 11.37 -17.98
N LYS A 151 13.76 11.97 -18.42
CA LYS A 151 13.59 13.43 -18.33
C LYS A 151 13.60 13.85 -16.85
N PRO A 152 14.39 14.87 -16.45
CA PRO A 152 14.46 15.32 -15.07
C PRO A 152 13.08 15.74 -14.54
N LEU A 153 12.71 15.21 -13.37
CA LEU A 153 11.56 15.68 -12.61
C LEU A 153 11.96 16.96 -11.85
N THR A 154 11.05 17.93 -11.81
CA THR A 154 11.29 19.17 -11.05
C THR A 154 10.79 19.02 -9.62
N LEU A 155 11.41 19.70 -8.67
CA LEU A 155 10.94 19.70 -7.28
C LEU A 155 9.48 20.18 -7.16
N GLN A 156 9.02 21.07 -8.05
CA GLN A 156 7.65 21.55 -8.11
C GLN A 156 6.66 20.45 -8.44
N SER A 157 7.04 19.45 -9.24
CA SER A 157 6.22 18.29 -9.59
C SER A 157 6.28 17.17 -8.55
N MET A 158 7.06 17.34 -7.46
CA MET A 158 7.17 16.35 -6.39
C MET A 158 5.81 16.05 -5.75
N THR A 159 5.46 14.78 -5.74
CA THR A 159 4.29 14.24 -5.03
C THR A 159 4.70 13.04 -4.19
N PRO A 160 3.92 12.64 -3.18
CA PRO A 160 4.21 11.42 -2.42
C PRO A 160 4.26 10.14 -3.27
N ALA A 161 3.73 10.16 -4.50
CA ALA A 161 3.85 9.04 -5.43
C ALA A 161 5.29 8.69 -5.79
N TRP A 162 6.26 9.61 -5.63
CA TRP A 162 7.69 9.32 -5.83
C TRP A 162 8.23 8.27 -4.85
N ILE A 163 7.51 7.98 -3.77
CA ILE A 163 7.85 6.93 -2.81
C ILE A 163 7.37 5.55 -3.30
N LEU A 164 6.39 5.50 -4.19
CA LEU A 164 5.78 4.24 -4.61
C LEU A 164 6.78 3.19 -5.13
N PRO A 165 7.86 3.55 -5.88
CA PRO A 165 8.82 2.54 -6.36
C PRO A 165 9.46 1.71 -5.25
N VAL A 166 9.74 2.27 -4.09
CA VAL A 166 10.33 1.54 -2.96
C VAL A 166 9.28 0.91 -2.02
N PHE A 167 8.03 1.30 -2.14
CA PHE A 167 6.99 0.87 -1.22
C PHE A 167 6.74 -0.66 -1.24
N PRO A 168 6.68 -1.36 -2.40
CA PRO A 168 6.51 -2.81 -2.40
C PRO A 168 7.64 -3.55 -1.70
N VAL A 169 8.89 -3.17 -1.92
CA VAL A 169 10.02 -3.82 -1.25
C VAL A 169 9.96 -3.56 0.26
N MET A 170 9.51 -2.38 0.68
CA MET A 170 9.25 -2.08 2.09
C MET A 170 8.21 -3.03 2.68
N LEU A 171 7.10 -3.32 1.98
CA LEU A 171 6.07 -4.23 2.49
C LEU A 171 6.53 -5.69 2.66
N SER A 172 7.75 -6.03 2.26
CA SER A 172 8.36 -7.33 2.63
C SER A 172 8.38 -7.52 4.15
N GLY A 173 8.57 -6.44 4.93
CA GLY A 173 8.49 -6.51 6.39
C GLY A 173 7.07 -6.80 6.89
N THR A 174 6.06 -6.22 6.26
CA THR A 174 4.65 -6.49 6.59
C THR A 174 4.27 -7.94 6.28
N VAL A 175 4.68 -8.45 5.11
CA VAL A 175 4.45 -9.87 4.75
C VAL A 175 5.21 -10.78 5.71
N ALA A 176 6.49 -10.47 6.02
CA ALA A 176 7.29 -11.23 6.98
C ALA A 176 6.62 -11.30 8.36
N ALA A 177 6.06 -10.17 8.85
CA ALA A 177 5.35 -10.10 10.13
C ALA A 177 4.17 -11.08 10.19
N VAL A 178 3.44 -11.22 9.07
CA VAL A 178 2.22 -12.03 9.01
C VAL A 178 2.53 -13.52 8.81
N ILE A 179 3.52 -13.88 7.98
CA ILE A 179 3.81 -15.28 7.64
C ILE A 179 4.75 -15.98 8.63
N SER A 180 5.67 -15.24 9.29
CA SER A 180 6.71 -15.84 10.13
C SER A 180 6.17 -16.64 11.32
N PRO A 181 5.05 -16.28 11.99
CA PRO A 181 4.53 -17.04 13.12
C PRO A 181 4.13 -18.49 12.80
N SER A 182 3.86 -18.78 11.54
CA SER A 182 3.48 -20.14 11.06
C SER A 182 4.66 -20.94 10.51
N GLN A 183 5.83 -20.30 10.34
CA GLN A 183 7.02 -20.96 9.78
C GLN A 183 7.84 -21.70 10.87
N PRO A 184 8.50 -22.81 10.53
CA PRO A 184 9.51 -23.40 11.40
C PRO A 184 10.61 -22.38 11.76
N PRO A 185 11.19 -22.42 12.99
CA PRO A 185 12.15 -21.43 13.47
C PRO A 185 13.32 -21.15 12.52
N HIS A 186 13.91 -22.18 11.95
CA HIS A 186 15.04 -22.05 11.02
C HIS A 186 14.71 -21.35 9.70
N PHE A 187 13.43 -21.28 9.30
CA PHE A 187 12.96 -20.49 8.16
C PHE A 187 12.40 -19.14 8.59
N ALA A 188 11.81 -19.04 9.77
CA ALA A 188 11.22 -17.79 10.27
C ALA A 188 12.30 -16.73 10.54
N ILE A 189 13.45 -17.12 11.10
CA ILE A 189 14.55 -16.19 11.39
C ILE A 189 15.02 -15.45 10.13
N PRO A 190 15.42 -16.12 9.05
CA PRO A 190 15.81 -15.45 7.80
C PRO A 190 14.71 -14.55 7.22
N ILE A 191 13.43 -14.95 7.31
CA ILE A 191 12.29 -14.16 6.85
C ILE A 191 12.17 -12.86 7.64
N ILE A 192 12.27 -12.92 8.98
CA ILE A 192 12.23 -11.74 9.86
C ILE A 192 13.42 -10.80 9.57
N VAL A 193 14.62 -11.36 9.39
CA VAL A 193 15.81 -10.57 9.07
C VAL A 193 15.64 -9.87 7.72
N ALA A 194 15.21 -10.58 6.68
CA ALA A 194 14.96 -10.01 5.36
C ALA A 194 13.84 -8.95 5.43
N GLY A 195 12.74 -9.25 6.14
CA GLY A 195 11.65 -8.30 6.37
C GLY A 195 12.16 -7.01 7.02
N THR A 196 12.97 -7.11 8.06
CA THR A 196 13.56 -5.94 8.74
C THR A 196 14.48 -5.15 7.82
N THR A 197 15.33 -5.84 7.04
CA THR A 197 16.27 -5.23 6.09
C THR A 197 15.53 -4.39 5.04
N PHE A 198 14.56 -4.98 4.38
CA PHE A 198 13.83 -4.32 3.28
C PHE A 198 12.80 -3.30 3.76
N GLN A 199 12.19 -3.53 4.92
CA GLN A 199 11.38 -2.52 5.60
C GLN A 199 12.23 -1.30 5.96
N GLY A 200 13.43 -1.53 6.50
CA GLY A 200 14.40 -0.47 6.84
C GLY A 200 14.85 0.31 5.61
N LEU A 201 15.18 -0.37 4.51
CA LEU A 201 15.52 0.30 3.24
C LEU A 201 14.38 1.23 2.80
N GLY A 202 13.15 0.70 2.78
CA GLY A 202 11.99 1.46 2.31
C GLY A 202 11.70 2.69 3.14
N ILE A 203 11.74 2.59 4.47
CA ILE A 203 11.51 3.77 5.33
C ILE A 203 12.63 4.81 5.21
N LEU A 204 13.88 4.41 5.09
CA LEU A 204 15.00 5.34 4.92
C LEU A 204 14.90 6.14 3.61
N VAL A 205 14.56 5.48 2.49
CA VAL A 205 14.32 6.16 1.22
C VAL A 205 13.09 7.07 1.33
N SER A 206 12.02 6.63 1.99
CA SER A 206 10.81 7.43 2.20
C SER A 206 11.10 8.69 3.02
N LEU A 207 11.90 8.60 4.09
CA LEU A 207 12.31 9.75 4.91
C LEU A 207 13.12 10.77 4.09
N SER A 208 14.00 10.31 3.21
CA SER A 208 14.74 11.19 2.29
C SER A 208 13.79 11.90 1.33
N MET A 209 12.76 11.23 0.83
CA MET A 209 11.74 11.83 -0.05
C MET A 209 10.84 12.81 0.70
N TYR A 210 10.53 12.58 1.98
CA TYR A 210 9.72 13.50 2.78
C TYR A 210 10.40 14.87 2.96
N SER A 211 11.72 14.92 3.06
CA SER A 211 12.44 16.20 3.11
C SER A 211 12.16 17.03 1.86
N ASN A 212 12.22 16.41 0.67
CA ASN A 212 11.89 17.06 -0.60
C ASN A 212 10.40 17.43 -0.68
N TYR A 213 9.52 16.57 -0.19
CA TYR A 213 8.08 16.81 -0.21
C TYR A 213 7.67 17.99 0.67
N ILE A 214 8.20 18.08 1.89
CA ILE A 214 7.97 19.22 2.79
C ILE A 214 8.54 20.50 2.15
N GLY A 215 9.76 20.45 1.60
CA GLY A 215 10.37 21.58 0.89
C GLY A 215 9.50 22.06 -0.27
N ARG A 216 8.94 21.14 -1.07
CA ARG A 216 8.01 21.45 -2.15
C ARG A 216 6.72 22.11 -1.63
N LEU A 217 6.14 21.61 -0.54
CA LEU A 217 4.93 22.21 0.04
C LEU A 217 5.20 23.64 0.55
N MET A 218 6.37 23.88 1.14
CA MET A 218 6.75 25.23 1.62
C MET A 218 7.02 26.21 0.48
N THR A 219 7.60 25.75 -0.62
CA THR A 219 8.02 26.63 -1.73
C THR A 219 6.95 26.82 -2.80
N SER A 220 6.09 25.81 -3.01
CA SER A 220 5.11 25.79 -4.10
C SER A 220 3.64 25.69 -3.61
N GLY A 221 3.43 25.62 -2.30
CA GLY A 221 2.09 25.49 -1.69
C GLY A 221 1.44 24.14 -1.90
N LEU A 222 0.15 24.03 -1.64
CA LEU A 222 -0.63 22.80 -1.79
C LEU A 222 -0.80 22.42 -3.28
N PRO A 223 -0.88 21.12 -3.60
CA PRO A 223 -1.20 20.68 -4.95
C PRO A 223 -2.61 21.12 -5.37
N SER A 224 -2.89 21.00 -6.68
CA SER A 224 -4.24 21.24 -7.20
C SER A 224 -5.27 20.40 -6.45
N PRO A 225 -6.53 20.84 -6.30
CA PRO A 225 -7.54 20.13 -5.51
C PRO A 225 -7.69 18.65 -5.86
N ASN A 226 -7.69 18.30 -7.14
CA ASN A 226 -7.82 16.91 -7.60
C ASN A 226 -6.65 16.01 -7.19
N MET A 227 -5.46 16.57 -6.97
CA MET A 227 -4.25 15.83 -6.58
C MET A 227 -4.09 15.71 -5.05
N ARG A 228 -4.87 16.46 -4.25
CA ARG A 228 -4.76 16.46 -2.78
C ARG A 228 -5.05 15.11 -2.13
N PRO A 229 -5.98 14.27 -2.64
CA PRO A 229 -6.12 12.90 -2.13
C PRO A 229 -4.82 12.11 -2.14
N GLY A 230 -3.97 12.30 -3.14
CA GLY A 230 -2.65 11.67 -3.23
C GLY A 230 -1.68 12.03 -2.09
N MET A 231 -1.94 13.10 -1.34
CA MET A 231 -1.15 13.46 -0.16
C MET A 231 -1.20 12.39 0.93
N PHE A 232 -2.30 11.62 1.03
CA PHE A 232 -2.42 10.52 1.99
C PHE A 232 -1.42 9.38 1.73
N ILE A 233 -0.80 9.28 0.55
CA ILE A 233 0.28 8.30 0.29
C ILE A 233 1.40 8.46 1.34
N SER A 234 1.69 9.71 1.79
CA SER A 234 2.72 9.97 2.79
C SER A 234 2.41 9.40 4.18
N VAL A 235 1.17 9.03 4.47
CA VAL A 235 0.79 8.36 5.73
C VAL A 235 1.28 6.91 5.75
N GLY A 236 1.39 6.27 4.58
CA GLY A 236 1.66 4.83 4.44
C GLY A 236 3.02 4.39 5.00
N PRO A 237 4.15 4.88 4.48
CA PRO A 237 5.46 4.36 4.82
C PRO A 237 5.77 4.27 6.32
N PRO A 238 5.57 5.32 7.13
CA PRO A 238 5.83 5.21 8.55
C PRO A 238 4.80 4.31 9.27
N SER A 239 3.54 4.30 8.86
CA SER A 239 2.51 3.41 9.42
C SER A 239 2.84 1.94 9.19
N PHE A 240 3.08 1.57 7.92
CA PHE A 240 3.42 0.20 7.57
C PHE A 240 4.75 -0.25 8.17
N THR A 241 5.67 0.67 8.43
CA THR A 241 6.91 0.33 9.15
C THR A 241 6.64 0.05 10.63
N GLY A 242 5.81 0.86 11.28
CA GLY A 242 5.42 0.64 12.67
C GLY A 242 4.76 -0.72 12.89
N LEU A 243 3.74 -1.04 12.07
CA LEU A 243 3.04 -2.32 12.18
C LEU A 243 3.95 -3.51 11.83
N ALA A 244 4.82 -3.38 10.83
CA ALA A 244 5.74 -4.45 10.45
C ALA A 244 6.74 -4.76 11.55
N PHE A 245 7.31 -3.74 12.20
CA PHE A 245 8.26 -3.94 13.31
C PHE A 245 7.59 -4.60 14.52
N ILE A 246 6.40 -4.15 14.93
CA ILE A 246 5.66 -4.79 16.03
C ILE A 246 5.30 -6.24 15.65
N GLY A 247 4.81 -6.46 14.44
CA GLY A 247 4.42 -7.79 13.96
C GLY A 247 5.59 -8.76 13.88
N MET A 248 6.74 -8.34 13.33
CA MET A 248 7.96 -9.16 13.28
C MET A 248 8.52 -9.43 14.67
N ALA A 249 8.47 -8.45 15.59
CA ALA A 249 8.88 -8.67 16.98
C ALA A 249 7.96 -9.65 17.72
N ASN A 250 6.64 -9.59 17.47
CA ASN A 250 5.69 -10.58 17.99
C ASN A 250 5.96 -11.97 17.42
N ALA A 251 6.31 -12.06 16.13
CA ALA A 251 6.72 -13.32 15.52
C ALA A 251 8.02 -13.84 16.15
N ALA A 252 9.02 -12.98 16.33
CA ALA A 252 10.29 -13.35 16.96
C ALA A 252 10.11 -13.94 18.35
N ILE A 253 9.20 -13.39 19.18
CA ILE A 253 8.90 -13.98 20.50
C ILE A 253 8.39 -15.41 20.41
N LYS A 254 7.65 -15.75 19.35
CA LYS A 254 7.07 -17.09 19.14
C LYS A 254 8.07 -18.08 18.56
N VAL A 255 8.99 -17.62 17.69
CA VAL A 255 9.79 -18.52 16.86
C VAL A 255 11.29 -18.50 17.19
N PHE A 256 11.80 -17.46 17.84
CA PHE A 256 13.23 -17.45 18.22
C PHE A 256 13.47 -18.36 19.41
N PRO A 257 14.53 -19.20 19.39
CA PRO A 257 14.98 -19.93 20.57
C PRO A 257 15.32 -18.96 21.71
N GLN A 258 15.04 -19.35 22.95
CA GLN A 258 15.39 -18.52 24.14
C GLN A 258 16.90 -18.26 24.24
N THR A 259 17.70 -19.17 23.67
CA THR A 259 19.16 -19.07 23.60
C THR A 259 19.65 -18.20 22.46
N PHE A 260 18.76 -17.71 21.59
CA PHE A 260 19.16 -16.85 20.49
C PHE A 260 19.45 -15.43 21.01
N VAL A 261 20.76 -15.19 21.24
CA VAL A 261 21.30 -13.93 21.74
C VAL A 261 22.22 -13.34 20.68
N VAL A 262 22.02 -12.06 20.33
CA VAL A 262 22.91 -11.32 19.45
C VAL A 262 23.84 -10.46 20.30
N GLY A 263 25.15 -10.68 20.17
CA GLY A 263 26.17 -10.00 20.95
C GLY A 263 26.38 -10.61 22.34
N ALA A 264 27.01 -9.85 23.24
CA ALA A 264 27.37 -10.26 24.59
C ALA A 264 26.33 -9.92 25.67
N ILE A 265 25.06 -9.74 25.27
CA ILE A 265 23.98 -9.31 26.17
C ILE A 265 23.19 -10.56 26.60
N ASP A 266 23.10 -10.83 27.89
CA ASP A 266 22.34 -11.95 28.49
C ASP A 266 20.80 -11.76 28.42
N VAL A 267 20.29 -11.13 27.39
CA VAL A 267 18.86 -10.90 27.20
C VAL A 267 18.42 -11.52 25.88
N PRO A 268 17.32 -12.32 25.85
CA PRO A 268 16.81 -12.89 24.61
C PRO A 268 16.52 -11.80 23.56
N THR A 269 17.10 -11.96 22.39
CA THR A 269 17.01 -10.99 21.28
C THR A 269 15.56 -10.61 20.96
N ALA A 270 14.61 -11.56 21.03
CA ALA A 270 13.19 -11.31 20.78
C ALA A 270 12.57 -10.27 21.73
N GLN A 271 13.00 -10.24 23.02
CA GLN A 271 12.48 -9.27 23.98
C GLN A 271 13.01 -7.86 23.68
N VAL A 272 14.28 -7.74 23.35
CA VAL A 272 14.89 -6.45 22.94
C VAL A 272 14.19 -5.93 21.69
N LEU A 273 14.00 -6.80 20.66
CA LEU A 273 13.28 -6.43 19.44
C LEU A 273 11.87 -5.92 19.75
N LYS A 274 11.15 -6.54 20.69
CA LYS A 274 9.79 -6.12 21.05
C LYS A 274 9.76 -4.71 21.66
N ILE A 275 10.68 -4.40 22.57
CA ILE A 275 10.77 -3.08 23.20
C ILE A 275 11.10 -2.02 22.13
N VAL A 276 12.16 -2.25 21.35
CA VAL A 276 12.59 -1.32 20.31
C VAL A 276 11.48 -1.11 19.27
N ALA A 277 10.81 -2.21 18.83
CA ALA A 277 9.73 -2.13 17.85
C ALA A 277 8.56 -1.26 18.32
N VAL A 278 8.12 -1.40 19.58
CA VAL A 278 6.98 -0.63 20.12
C VAL A 278 7.29 0.86 20.15
N PHE A 279 8.45 1.25 20.72
CA PHE A 279 8.81 2.67 20.81
C PHE A 279 9.07 3.29 19.43
N THR A 280 9.72 2.56 18.52
CA THR A 280 9.90 3.00 17.14
C THR A 280 8.56 3.16 16.42
N ALA A 281 7.63 2.22 16.62
CA ALA A 281 6.30 2.29 16.03
C ALA A 281 5.50 3.51 16.53
N ILE A 282 5.60 3.88 17.80
CA ILE A 282 4.96 5.07 18.35
C ILE A 282 5.48 6.34 17.64
N VAL A 283 6.80 6.48 17.50
CA VAL A 283 7.41 7.63 16.81
C VAL A 283 6.97 7.69 15.34
N LEU A 284 7.01 6.56 14.63
CA LEU A 284 6.61 6.48 13.22
C LEU A 284 5.10 6.71 13.04
N TRP A 285 4.29 6.20 13.95
CA TRP A 285 2.84 6.45 13.92
C TRP A 285 2.52 7.93 14.12
N THR A 286 3.26 8.63 15.00
CA THR A 286 3.11 10.08 15.19
C THR A 286 3.46 10.85 13.91
N LEU A 287 4.49 10.44 13.17
CA LEU A 287 4.82 11.00 11.86
C LEU A 287 3.68 10.76 10.85
N SER A 288 3.10 9.56 10.86
CA SER A 288 1.91 9.27 10.03
C SER A 288 0.73 10.14 10.40
N LEU A 289 0.47 10.35 11.68
CA LEU A 289 -0.60 11.23 12.17
C LEU A 289 -0.39 12.67 11.70
N PHE A 290 0.84 13.17 11.72
CA PHE A 290 1.18 14.49 11.20
C PHE A 290 0.81 14.62 9.72
N PHE A 291 1.23 13.67 8.88
CA PHE A 291 0.88 13.69 7.46
C PHE A 291 -0.61 13.45 7.21
N PHE A 292 -1.27 12.61 8.01
CA PHE A 292 -2.71 12.42 7.96
C PHE A 292 -3.46 13.73 8.19
N CYS A 293 -3.13 14.46 9.25
CA CYS A 293 -3.77 15.73 9.58
C CYS A 293 -3.56 16.78 8.47
N ILE A 294 -2.34 16.90 7.94
CA ILE A 294 -2.05 17.83 6.83
C ILE A 294 -2.86 17.44 5.58
N SER A 295 -2.87 16.17 5.21
CA SER A 295 -3.60 15.67 4.04
C SER A 295 -5.11 15.88 4.19
N LEU A 296 -5.64 15.63 5.38
CA LEU A 296 -7.04 15.84 5.71
C LEU A 296 -7.43 17.32 5.56
N LEU A 297 -6.68 18.22 6.20
CA LEU A 297 -6.94 19.67 6.12
C LEU A 297 -6.83 20.16 4.67
N ALA A 298 -5.78 19.76 3.94
CA ALA A 298 -5.60 20.13 2.54
C ALA A 298 -6.78 19.67 1.67
N THR A 299 -7.27 18.45 1.90
CA THR A 299 -8.42 17.90 1.17
C THR A 299 -9.71 18.63 1.50
N LEU A 300 -9.98 18.88 2.79
CA LEU A 300 -11.18 19.61 3.23
C LEU A 300 -11.23 21.03 2.65
N CYS A 301 -10.10 21.73 2.61
CA CYS A 301 -10.01 23.07 1.99
C CYS A 301 -10.29 23.08 0.47
N GLY A 302 -10.20 21.94 -0.20
CA GLY A 302 -10.47 21.80 -1.64
C GLY A 302 -11.74 21.04 -2.00
N LEU A 303 -12.49 20.56 -1.02
CA LEU A 303 -13.54 19.53 -1.18
C LEU A 303 -14.56 19.84 -2.29
N ARG A 304 -14.95 21.12 -2.46
CA ARG A 304 -15.94 21.54 -3.48
C ARG A 304 -15.41 21.48 -4.91
N GLN A 305 -14.08 21.38 -5.09
CA GLN A 305 -13.41 21.39 -6.40
C GLN A 305 -12.88 20.02 -6.79
N ILE A 306 -12.88 19.06 -5.85
CA ILE A 306 -12.33 17.71 -6.07
C ILE A 306 -13.33 16.92 -6.92
N ARG A 307 -12.83 16.38 -8.04
CA ARG A 307 -13.54 15.39 -8.88
C ARG A 307 -12.93 14.02 -8.63
N PHE A 308 -13.68 12.96 -8.96
CA PHE A 308 -13.16 11.60 -8.81
C PHE A 308 -11.92 11.40 -9.69
N HIS A 309 -10.89 10.86 -9.09
CA HIS A 309 -9.63 10.44 -9.70
C HIS A 309 -9.16 9.16 -9.02
N LEU A 310 -8.35 8.33 -9.69
CA LEU A 310 -7.85 7.06 -9.10
C LEU A 310 -7.02 7.29 -7.82
N THR A 311 -6.43 8.48 -7.65
CA THR A 311 -5.77 8.88 -6.39
C THR A 311 -6.67 8.89 -5.17
N TRP A 312 -8.01 8.86 -5.32
CA TRP A 312 -8.93 8.74 -4.18
C TRP A 312 -8.72 7.44 -3.39
N TRP A 313 -8.17 6.40 -4.00
CA TRP A 313 -7.81 5.18 -3.30
C TRP A 313 -6.72 5.40 -2.25
N SER A 314 -6.02 6.55 -2.28
CA SER A 314 -5.11 6.96 -1.20
C SER A 314 -5.83 7.31 0.11
N PHE A 315 -7.14 7.56 0.08
CA PHE A 315 -7.95 7.61 1.31
C PHE A 315 -8.08 6.26 2.00
N VAL A 316 -7.77 5.18 1.31
CA VAL A 316 -8.01 3.83 1.82
C VAL A 316 -6.70 3.14 2.23
N PHE A 317 -5.85 2.78 1.29
CA PHE A 317 -4.70 1.91 1.55
C PHE A 317 -3.73 2.46 2.61
N PRO A 318 -3.22 3.70 2.54
CA PRO A 318 -2.32 4.22 3.56
C PRO A 318 -2.96 4.29 4.95
N ASN A 319 -4.24 4.61 5.00
CA ASN A 319 -4.98 4.72 6.25
C ASN A 319 -5.31 3.35 6.87
N THR A 320 -5.40 2.27 6.09
CA THR A 320 -5.47 0.92 6.68
C THR A 320 -4.21 0.60 7.47
N GLY A 321 -3.03 0.89 6.93
CA GLY A 321 -1.77 0.76 7.66
C GLY A 321 -1.71 1.61 8.93
N PHE A 322 -2.20 2.86 8.85
CA PHE A 322 -2.26 3.79 9.99
C PHE A 322 -3.14 3.25 11.14
N ILE A 323 -4.30 2.69 10.82
CA ILE A 323 -5.21 2.12 11.81
C ILE A 323 -4.66 0.81 12.38
N ILE A 324 -4.11 -0.07 11.54
CA ILE A 324 -3.49 -1.32 12.01
C ILE A 324 -2.33 -1.03 12.95
N ALA A 325 -1.43 -0.09 12.60
CA ALA A 325 -0.33 0.31 13.46
C ALA A 325 -0.81 0.84 14.82
N MET A 326 -1.89 1.63 14.84
CA MET A 326 -2.51 2.10 16.08
C MET A 326 -3.06 0.95 16.93
N ILE A 327 -3.73 -0.02 16.31
CA ILE A 327 -4.25 -1.22 17.00
C ILE A 327 -3.09 -2.03 17.58
N ASP A 328 -2.01 -2.23 16.82
CA ASP A 328 -0.83 -2.97 17.26
C ASP A 328 -0.12 -2.27 18.43
N ILE A 329 0.01 -0.93 18.41
CA ILE A 329 0.52 -0.14 19.51
C ILE A 329 -0.40 -0.30 20.72
N GLY A 330 -1.71 -0.11 20.55
CA GLY A 330 -2.71 -0.25 21.64
C GLY A 330 -2.66 -1.63 22.29
N THR A 331 -2.50 -2.68 21.50
CA THR A 331 -2.33 -4.06 21.96
C THR A 331 -1.03 -4.24 22.72
N ALA A 332 0.07 -3.68 22.21
CA ALA A 332 1.40 -3.82 22.80
C ALA A 332 1.53 -3.15 24.18
N ILE A 333 0.85 -2.01 24.37
CA ILE A 333 0.86 -1.27 25.66
C ILE A 333 -0.37 -1.57 26.55
N GLY A 334 -1.28 -2.44 26.12
CA GLY A 334 -2.47 -2.84 26.87
C GLY A 334 -3.54 -1.74 27.02
N SER A 335 -3.59 -0.75 26.10
CA SER A 335 -4.51 0.39 26.18
C SER A 335 -5.86 0.11 25.54
N GLN A 336 -6.90 -0.14 26.35
CA GLN A 336 -8.26 -0.32 25.86
C GLN A 336 -8.82 0.91 25.14
N ALA A 337 -8.44 2.13 25.55
CA ALA A 337 -8.87 3.36 24.91
C ALA A 337 -8.39 3.40 23.43
N ILE A 338 -7.11 3.07 23.18
CA ILE A 338 -6.57 3.02 21.82
C ILE A 338 -7.26 1.94 21.00
N LEU A 339 -7.54 0.77 21.57
CA LEU A 339 -8.23 -0.32 20.90
C LEU A 339 -9.67 0.06 20.50
N TRP A 340 -10.39 0.80 21.35
CA TRP A 340 -11.71 1.32 20.99
C TRP A 340 -11.64 2.35 19.85
N VAL A 341 -10.69 3.29 19.92
CA VAL A 341 -10.44 4.24 18.82
C VAL A 341 -10.11 3.51 17.53
N GLY A 342 -9.28 2.44 17.59
CA GLY A 342 -8.95 1.59 16.47
C GLY A 342 -10.18 0.91 15.85
N SER A 343 -11.10 0.40 16.68
CA SER A 343 -12.35 -0.21 16.20
C SER A 343 -13.27 0.80 15.51
N VAL A 344 -13.45 2.00 16.10
CA VAL A 344 -14.22 3.08 15.48
C VAL A 344 -13.59 3.52 14.16
N ALA A 345 -12.27 3.71 14.14
CA ALA A 345 -11.53 4.06 12.94
C ALA A 345 -11.67 2.99 11.84
N THR A 346 -11.72 1.70 12.22
CA THR A 346 -11.99 0.60 11.27
C THR A 346 -13.36 0.76 10.61
N VAL A 347 -14.40 1.05 11.36
CA VAL A 347 -15.75 1.28 10.80
C VAL A 347 -15.73 2.47 9.84
N VAL A 348 -15.13 3.59 10.23
CA VAL A 348 -14.99 4.76 9.36
C VAL A 348 -14.22 4.43 8.08
N GLN A 349 -13.17 3.62 8.20
CA GLN A 349 -12.33 3.23 7.06
C GLN A 349 -13.09 2.31 6.07
N VAL A 350 -13.91 1.39 6.58
CA VAL A 350 -14.79 0.56 5.74
C VAL A 350 -15.82 1.42 5.01
N MET A 351 -16.42 2.40 5.69
CA MET A 351 -17.33 3.36 5.04
C MET A 351 -16.63 4.19 3.97
N MET A 352 -15.39 4.63 4.22
CA MET A 352 -14.57 5.35 3.23
C MET A 352 -14.27 4.46 2.02
N TRP A 353 -13.91 3.20 2.22
CA TRP A 353 -13.70 2.25 1.13
C TRP A 353 -14.96 2.07 0.28
N LEU A 354 -16.12 1.86 0.89
CA LEU A 354 -17.40 1.75 0.18
C LEU A 354 -17.71 3.04 -0.61
N PHE A 355 -17.49 4.20 0.00
CA PHE A 355 -17.69 5.49 -0.66
C PHE A 355 -16.81 5.63 -1.91
N VAL A 356 -15.50 5.34 -1.80
CA VAL A 356 -14.57 5.43 -2.93
C VAL A 356 -14.91 4.37 -3.99
N PHE A 357 -15.31 3.15 -3.58
CA PHE A 357 -15.72 2.09 -4.49
C PHE A 357 -16.94 2.49 -5.32
N VAL A 358 -17.97 3.03 -4.68
CA VAL A 358 -19.18 3.53 -5.37
C VAL A 358 -18.84 4.71 -6.27
N ALA A 359 -18.01 5.66 -5.82
CA ALA A 359 -17.58 6.79 -6.64
C ALA A 359 -16.79 6.32 -7.87
N HIS A 360 -15.91 5.32 -7.71
CA HIS A 360 -15.17 4.70 -8.81
C HIS A 360 -16.13 4.06 -9.83
N ALA A 361 -17.05 3.21 -9.37
CA ALA A 361 -18.05 2.59 -10.24
C ALA A 361 -18.88 3.65 -11.00
N GLN A 362 -19.31 4.71 -10.32
CA GLN A 362 -20.03 5.82 -10.95
C GLN A 362 -19.17 6.56 -11.99
N ALA A 363 -17.88 6.77 -11.71
CA ALA A 363 -16.96 7.44 -12.65
C ALA A 363 -16.79 6.63 -13.95
N VAL A 364 -16.70 5.28 -13.83
CA VAL A 364 -16.68 4.38 -15.00
C VAL A 364 -17.98 4.46 -15.80
N LEU A 365 -19.13 4.41 -15.11
CA LEU A 365 -20.45 4.46 -15.75
C LEU A 365 -20.74 5.82 -16.39
N LYS A 366 -20.32 6.91 -15.74
CA LYS A 366 -20.46 8.28 -16.26
C LYS A 366 -19.38 8.67 -17.27
N ARG A 367 -18.51 7.76 -17.66
CA ARG A 367 -17.43 7.98 -18.62
C ARG A 367 -16.49 9.12 -18.22
N GLN A 368 -16.17 9.21 -16.95
CA GLN A 368 -15.24 10.20 -16.38
C GLN A 368 -13.80 9.71 -16.39
N ILE A 369 -13.61 8.39 -16.40
CA ILE A 369 -12.34 7.65 -16.53
C ILE A 369 -12.49 6.58 -17.60
N LEU A 370 -11.39 6.02 -18.10
CA LEU A 370 -11.33 5.14 -19.30
C LEU A 370 -11.91 5.84 -20.53
N TRP A 371 -11.56 7.11 -20.72
CA TRP A 371 -12.07 7.92 -21.82
C TRP A 371 -11.00 8.86 -22.36
N PRO A 372 -10.81 8.98 -23.69
CA PRO A 372 -9.81 9.86 -24.29
C PRO A 372 -9.92 11.30 -23.79
N GLY A 373 -8.79 11.91 -23.41
CA GLY A 373 -8.69 13.27 -22.92
C GLY A 373 -9.27 13.54 -21.53
N LYS A 374 -9.61 12.48 -20.77
CA LYS A 374 -10.12 12.58 -19.38
C LYS A 374 -9.24 11.85 -18.38
N ASP A 375 -8.38 10.94 -18.82
CA ASP A 375 -7.44 10.21 -17.98
C ASP A 375 -6.15 11.02 -17.83
N GLU A 376 -6.00 11.72 -16.69
CA GLU A 376 -4.83 12.56 -16.40
C GLU A 376 -3.52 11.74 -16.31
N ASP A 377 -3.62 10.43 -16.04
CA ASP A 377 -2.47 9.52 -15.94
C ASP A 377 -1.89 9.16 -17.31
N HIS A 378 -2.63 9.36 -18.39
CA HIS A 378 -2.23 8.99 -19.74
C HIS A 378 -1.88 10.21 -20.61
N ASP A 379 -2.47 11.37 -20.31
CA ASP A 379 -2.42 12.58 -21.15
C ASP A 379 -1.43 13.65 -20.64
N SER A 380 -0.64 13.36 -19.57
CA SER A 380 0.31 14.31 -18.95
C SER A 380 1.75 14.17 -19.43
#